data_c41917c415b9033de0d7a78347396509
#
_entry.id   c41917c415b9033de0d7a78347396509
#
_cell.length_a   1.000
_cell.length_b   1.000
_cell.length_c   1.000
_cell.angle_alpha   90.00
_cell.angle_beta   90.00
_cell.angle_gamma   90.00
#
_symmetry.space_group_name_H-M   'P 1'
#
loop_
_entity.id
_entity.type
_entity.pdbx_description
1 polymer ?
#
loop_
_entity_poly.entity_id
_entity_poly.type
_entity_poly.pdbx_seq_one_letter_code
_entity_poly.pdbx_strand_id
1 'polypeptide(L)' 'MKVEECILTLLVEHNGGRTAEQLADEINRRKLHIRKDGQPVSVKQIWYAVKTHPETFTFDLGRIYMMI' A
#
# COMPACT_ATOMS: atom_id res chain seq x y z
N MET A 1 0.04 5.27 -11.14
CA MET A 1 -0.22 5.88 -9.82
C MET A 1 1.00 5.73 -8.94
N LYS A 2 1.19 6.65 -8.02
CA LYS A 2 2.23 6.50 -6.99
C LYS A 2 1.82 5.41 -6.01
N VAL A 3 2.79 4.81 -5.33
CA VAL A 3 2.53 3.70 -4.40
C VAL A 3 1.55 4.12 -3.30
N GLU A 4 1.71 5.30 -2.72
CA GLU A 4 0.79 5.78 -1.67
C GLU A 4 -0.63 5.95 -2.19
N GLU A 5 -0.80 6.35 -3.44
CA GLU A 5 -2.13 6.45 -4.05
C GLU A 5 -2.75 5.08 -4.25
N CYS A 6 -1.93 4.10 -4.65
CA CYS A 6 -2.40 2.72 -4.80
C CYS A 6 -2.87 2.15 -3.48
N ILE A 7 -2.10 2.36 -2.41
CA ILE A 7 -2.46 1.89 -1.08
C ILE A 7 -3.78 2.50 -0.64
N LEU A 8 -3.93 3.81 -0.82
CA LEU A 8 -5.15 4.51 -0.44
C LEU A 8 -6.37 3.97 -1.19
N THR A 9 -6.22 3.76 -2.50
CA THR A 9 -7.30 3.20 -3.32
C THR A 9 -7.74 1.83 -2.80
N LEU A 10 -6.78 0.97 -2.49
CA LEU A 10 -7.08 -0.37 -2.01
C LEU A 10 -7.73 -0.35 -0.63
N LEU A 11 -7.30 0.55 0.25
CA LEU A 11 -7.88 0.67 1.59
C LEU A 11 -9.31 1.22 1.53
N VAL A 12 -9.60 2.08 0.57
CA VAL A 12 -10.97 2.55 0.35
C VAL A 12 -11.86 1.39 -0.09
N GLU A 13 -11.35 0.49 -0.93
CA GLU A 13 -12.10 -0.69 -1.37
C GLU A 13 -12.31 -1.70 -0.25
N HIS A 14 -11.37 -1.77 0.72
CA HIS A 14 -11.39 -2.73 1.82
C HIS A 14 -11.14 -2.01 3.13
N ASN A 15 -12.18 -1.62 3.81
CA ASN A 15 -12.09 -0.75 4.99
C ASN A 15 -11.73 -1.48 6.29
N GLY A 16 -11.38 -2.75 6.22
CA GLY A 16 -10.99 -3.55 7.39
C GLY A 16 -9.49 -3.63 7.65
N GLY A 17 -8.71 -2.85 6.91
CA GLY A 17 -7.25 -2.93 6.98
C GLY A 17 -6.69 -4.05 6.12
N ARG A 18 -5.44 -3.89 5.67
CA ARG A 18 -4.77 -4.87 4.82
C ARG A 18 -3.33 -5.02 5.26
N THR A 19 -2.78 -6.21 5.10
CA THR A 19 -1.36 -6.42 5.34
C THR A 19 -0.55 -5.84 4.18
N ALA A 20 0.73 -5.56 4.42
CA ALA A 20 1.62 -5.07 3.37
C ALA A 20 1.72 -6.05 2.22
N GLU A 21 1.73 -7.36 2.52
CA GLU A 21 1.77 -8.41 1.52
C GLU A 21 0.53 -8.37 0.62
N GLN A 22 -0.64 -8.22 1.23
CA GLN A 22 -1.89 -8.13 0.47
C GLN A 22 -1.90 -6.91 -0.43
N LEU A 23 -1.42 -5.77 0.08
CA LEU A 23 -1.36 -4.54 -0.70
C LEU A 23 -0.40 -4.68 -1.88
N ALA A 24 0.79 -5.22 -1.64
CA ALA A 24 1.78 -5.43 -2.70
C ALA A 24 1.23 -6.38 -3.77
N ASP A 25 0.61 -7.48 -3.36
CA ASP A 25 0.04 -8.46 -4.30
C ASP A 25 -1.02 -7.82 -5.19
N GLU A 26 -1.93 -7.03 -4.60
CA GLU A 26 -3.00 -6.38 -5.36
C GLU A 26 -2.45 -5.36 -6.34
N ILE A 27 -1.49 -4.54 -5.90
CA ILE A 27 -0.88 -3.54 -6.75
C ILE A 27 -0.22 -4.21 -7.95
N ASN A 28 0.51 -5.30 -7.71
CA ASN A 28 1.22 -6.02 -8.77
C ASN A 28 0.25 -6.74 -9.69
N ARG A 29 -0.77 -7.39 -9.14
CA ARG A 29 -1.77 -8.11 -9.92
C ARG A 29 -2.54 -7.19 -10.86
N ARG A 30 -2.93 -6.01 -10.35
CA ARG A 30 -3.69 -5.03 -11.13
C ARG A 30 -2.80 -4.08 -11.91
N LYS A 31 -1.49 -4.16 -11.73
CA LYS A 31 -0.52 -3.27 -12.38
C LYS A 31 -0.82 -1.79 -12.10
N LEU A 32 -1.19 -1.49 -10.86
CA LEU A 32 -1.53 -0.12 -10.48
C LEU A 32 -0.30 0.79 -10.41
N HIS A 33 0.87 0.21 -10.15
CA HIS A 33 2.13 0.94 -10.13
C HIS A 33 3.20 0.07 -10.78
N ILE A 34 3.90 0.65 -11.76
CA ILE A 34 5.00 -0.03 -12.47
C ILE A 34 6.29 0.67 -12.07
N ARG A 35 7.21 -0.08 -11.48
CA ARG A 35 8.52 0.45 -11.10
C ARG A 35 9.36 0.70 -12.36
N LYS A 36 10.25 1.69 -12.29
CA LYS A 36 11.13 2.01 -13.43
C LYS A 36 12.07 0.88 -13.78
N ASP A 37 12.45 0.07 -12.78
CA ASP A 37 13.36 -1.07 -12.99
C ASP A 37 12.63 -2.34 -13.42
N GLY A 38 11.31 -2.29 -13.58
CA GLY A 38 10.52 -3.44 -14.02
C GLY A 38 10.25 -4.47 -12.94
N GLN A 39 10.74 -4.26 -11.73
CA GLN A 39 10.53 -5.19 -10.63
C GLN A 39 9.14 -4.99 -9.98
N PRO A 40 8.58 -6.02 -9.37
CA PRO A 40 7.29 -5.85 -8.66
C PRO A 40 7.45 -4.97 -7.44
N VAL A 41 6.35 -4.36 -7.03
CA VAL A 41 6.31 -3.59 -5.79
C VAL A 41 6.55 -4.54 -4.63
N SER A 42 7.44 -4.16 -3.71
CA SER A 42 7.83 -5.00 -2.58
C SER A 42 7.11 -4.57 -1.31
N VAL A 43 7.06 -5.48 -0.33
CA VAL A 43 6.53 -5.20 1.00
C VAL A 43 7.28 -4.03 1.64
N LYS A 44 8.60 -3.99 1.46
CA LYS A 44 9.44 -2.91 1.98
C LYS A 44 9.00 -1.55 1.42
N GLN A 45 8.65 -1.50 0.15
CA GLN A 45 8.17 -0.31 -0.52
C GLN A 45 6.84 0.16 0.04
N ILE A 46 5.95 -0.79 0.36
CA ILE A 46 4.67 -0.49 1.00
C ILE A 46 4.90 0.15 2.37
N TRP A 47 5.76 -0.45 3.20
CA TRP A 47 6.05 0.09 4.53
C TRP A 47 6.72 1.45 4.46
N TYR A 48 7.59 1.66 3.48
CA TYR A 48 8.22 2.98 3.28
C TYR A 48 7.15 4.05 3.01
N ALA A 49 6.19 3.75 2.13
CA ALA A 49 5.12 4.69 1.82
C ALA A 49 4.25 4.99 3.04
N VAL A 50 3.92 3.95 3.82
CA VAL A 50 3.11 4.11 5.02
C VAL A 50 3.83 4.98 6.06
N LYS A 51 5.11 4.71 6.29
CA LYS A 51 5.88 5.42 7.31
C LYS A 51 6.20 6.86 6.93
N THR A 52 6.27 7.16 5.64
CA THR A 52 6.53 8.52 5.18
C THR A 52 5.26 9.36 5.04
N HIS A 53 4.09 8.77 5.25
CA HIS A 53 2.80 9.48 5.18
C HIS A 53 1.96 9.20 6.43
N PRO A 54 2.47 9.58 7.63
CA PRO A 54 1.77 9.27 8.88
C PRO A 54 0.44 10.03 9.02
N GLU A 55 0.25 11.12 8.26
CA GLU A 55 -1.00 11.86 8.24
C GLU A 55 -2.10 11.12 7.47
N THR A 56 -1.71 10.14 6.64
CA THR A 56 -2.64 9.42 5.78
C THR A 56 -2.87 7.98 6.25
N PHE A 57 -1.83 7.34 6.79
CA PHE A 57 -1.87 5.91 7.13
C PHE A 57 -1.47 5.67 8.57
N THR A 58 -2.08 4.63 9.14
CA THR A 58 -1.63 4.07 10.42
C THR A 58 -1.54 2.56 10.28
N PHE A 59 -1.00 1.90 11.28
CA PHE A 59 -0.92 0.43 11.27
C PHE A 59 -1.08 -0.10 12.69
N ASP A 60 -1.57 -1.33 12.77
CA ASP A 60 -1.76 -2.02 14.04
C ASP A 60 -1.74 -3.53 13.76
N LEU A 61 -0.97 -4.28 14.52
CA LEU A 61 -0.89 -5.74 14.41
C LEU A 61 -0.62 -6.21 12.98
N GLY A 62 0.25 -5.49 12.28
CA GLY A 62 0.65 -5.84 10.92
C GLY A 62 -0.32 -5.41 9.82
N ARG A 63 -1.46 -4.82 10.18
CA ARG A 63 -2.42 -4.32 9.19
C ARG A 63 -2.32 -2.82 9.06
N ILE A 64 -2.48 -2.36 7.84
CA ILE A 64 -2.39 -0.95 7.48
C ILE A 64 -3.80 -0.40 7.29
N TYR A 65 -4.06 0.77 7.86
CA TYR A 65 -5.36 1.44 7.82
C TYR A 65 -5.21 2.87 7.35
N MET A 66 -6.30 3.43 6.80
CA MET A 66 -6.37 4.86 6.54
C MET A 66 -6.61 5.61 7.84
N MET A 67 -5.96 6.76 7.98
CA MET A 67 -6.31 7.76 8.99
C MET A 67 -7.48 8.57 8.44
N ILE A 68 -8.62 8.50 9.11
CA ILE A 68 -9.79 9.23 8.70
C ILE A 68 -10.11 10.32 9.72
#